data_10bc722b4d2e069862a5572bffcd06a0
#
_entry.id   10bc722b4d2e069862a5572bffcd06a0
#
_cell.length_a   1.000
_cell.length_b   1.000
_cell.length_c   1.000
_cell.angle_alpha   90.00
_cell.angle_beta   90.00
_cell.angle_gamma   90.00
#
_symmetry.space_group_name_H-M   'P 1'
#
loop_
_entity.id
_entity.type
_entity.pdbx_description
1 polymer ?
#
loop_
_entity_poly.entity_id
_entity_poly.type
_entity_poly.pdbx_seq_one_letter_code
_entity_poly.pdbx_strand_id
1 'polypeptide(L)'
;MKFFDAKKDNFKSFIFERRKLQLSFSVNIQHDLEIMRNKIIEEKDDALSFYTAKFDNVQINPAEFAINEKDKKNALDFLSADERKILEKTIKRVFDYHSKQKIKTWFSFDNGENTEEYEENFKEHVKSNGNTDKINEDRFPPGIITGQLIAPLQRVGIYVPGGKASYPSSVIMNTIPAKAAGVKELFMVTPPSDKLNNYVIAAAVLCGVDKIYRIGGPQAIFALAYGTETISAVDKIVGPGNIYVATAKKMVYGDVDIDMIAGPSEITVICDEFANPEKAAIDLMSQAEHDEMAVSTLITNSFDLIENVKKSLEKLIPKEDRKKIIEQSLNSNGSLVLTGSVNESIGIANDLAPEHLELYIKEPFEKLFLIKNA
;
A
#
# COMPACT_ATOMS: atom_id res chain seq x y z
N MET A 1 4.85 22.86 13.30
CA MET A 1 3.46 22.71 12.80
C MET A 1 2.76 24.05 12.66
N LYS A 2 1.91 24.22 11.65
CA LYS A 2 1.12 25.43 11.44
C LYS A 2 -0.20 25.36 12.21
N PHE A 3 -0.58 26.46 12.87
CA PHE A 3 -1.86 26.57 13.59
C PHE A 3 -2.93 27.23 12.72
N PHE A 4 -4.15 26.71 12.77
CA PHE A 4 -5.34 27.21 12.07
C PHE A 4 -6.53 27.25 13.04
N ASP A 5 -7.24 28.38 13.08
CA ASP A 5 -8.56 28.50 13.70
C ASP A 5 -9.60 28.38 12.59
N ALA A 6 -10.38 27.30 12.56
CA ALA A 6 -11.34 27.02 11.48
C ALA A 6 -12.40 28.13 11.29
N LYS A 7 -12.65 28.95 12.31
CA LYS A 7 -13.57 30.10 12.23
C LYS A 7 -12.96 31.34 11.57
N LYS A 8 -11.63 31.46 11.55
CA LYS A 8 -10.90 32.64 11.07
C LYS A 8 -10.08 32.40 9.84
N ASP A 9 -9.56 31.17 9.72
CA ASP A 9 -8.58 30.79 8.70
C ASP A 9 -9.20 29.92 7.61
N ASN A 10 -8.80 30.14 6.37
CA ASN A 10 -9.21 29.28 5.26
C ASN A 10 -8.28 28.06 5.13
N PHE A 11 -8.45 27.08 6.02
CA PHE A 11 -7.67 25.85 6.01
C PHE A 11 -7.83 25.06 4.71
N LYS A 12 -9.01 25.08 4.07
CA LYS A 12 -9.24 24.44 2.76
C LYS A 12 -8.32 24.99 1.67
N SER A 13 -8.13 26.31 1.64
CA SER A 13 -7.20 26.93 0.67
C SER A 13 -5.76 26.48 0.88
N PHE A 14 -5.31 26.38 2.13
CA PHE A 14 -3.98 25.86 2.45
C PHE A 14 -3.78 24.43 1.94
N ILE A 15 -4.75 23.55 2.15
CA ILE A 15 -4.71 22.17 1.66
C ILE A 15 -4.69 22.12 0.13
N PHE A 16 -5.52 22.93 -0.52
CA PHE A 16 -5.57 23.00 -1.98
C PHE A 16 -4.21 23.42 -2.58
N GLU A 17 -3.60 24.47 -2.07
CA GLU A 17 -2.28 24.93 -2.52
C GLU A 17 -1.19 23.86 -2.28
N ARG A 18 -1.22 23.16 -1.15
CA ARG A 18 -0.30 22.06 -0.86
C ARG A 18 -0.45 20.91 -1.87
N ARG A 19 -1.68 20.47 -2.17
CA ARG A 19 -1.95 19.44 -3.18
C ARG A 19 -1.48 19.86 -4.57
N LYS A 20 -1.66 21.11 -4.93
CA LYS A 20 -1.20 21.68 -6.21
C LYS A 20 0.33 21.59 -6.32
N LEU A 21 1.07 21.91 -5.27
CA LEU A 21 2.52 21.77 -5.23
C LEU A 21 2.97 20.32 -5.41
N GLN A 22 2.34 19.37 -4.72
CA GLN A 22 2.63 17.94 -4.87
C GLN A 22 2.42 17.46 -6.32
N LEU A 23 1.34 17.90 -6.97
CA LEU A 23 1.08 17.57 -8.37
C LEU A 23 2.13 18.16 -9.33
N SER A 24 2.66 19.36 -9.06
CA SER A 24 3.68 19.96 -9.89
C SER A 24 5.02 19.20 -9.86
N PHE A 25 5.40 18.62 -8.73
CA PHE A 25 6.59 17.78 -8.62
C PHE A 25 6.48 16.52 -9.49
N SER A 26 5.32 15.89 -9.55
CA SER A 26 5.12 14.67 -10.35
C SER A 26 5.26 14.90 -11.86
N VAL A 27 4.90 16.09 -12.35
CA VAL A 27 5.02 16.44 -13.79
C VAL A 27 6.49 16.57 -14.21
N ASN A 28 7.34 17.16 -13.39
CA ASN A 28 8.76 17.34 -13.72
C ASN A 28 9.53 16.00 -13.78
N ILE A 29 9.11 15.01 -12.99
CA ILE A 29 9.72 13.68 -12.95
C ILE A 29 9.29 12.83 -14.15
N GLN A 30 8.11 13.07 -14.71
CA GLN A 30 7.50 12.22 -15.73
C GLN A 30 8.35 12.08 -16.99
N HIS A 31 8.96 13.17 -17.45
CA HIS A 31 9.80 13.14 -18.66
C HIS A 31 11.03 12.21 -18.50
N ASP A 32 11.73 12.29 -17.36
CA ASP A 32 12.88 11.43 -17.10
C ASP A 32 12.45 9.95 -16.99
N LEU A 33 11.27 9.70 -16.42
CA LEU A 33 10.71 8.36 -16.31
C LEU A 33 10.24 7.81 -17.66
N GLU A 34 9.78 8.65 -18.59
CA GLU A 34 9.45 8.22 -19.96
C GLU A 34 10.69 7.72 -20.70
N ILE A 35 11.81 8.43 -20.57
CA ILE A 35 13.11 8.01 -21.14
C ILE A 35 13.51 6.65 -20.54
N MET A 36 13.40 6.52 -19.21
CA MET A 36 13.73 5.27 -18.51
C MET A 36 12.85 4.11 -18.97
N ARG A 37 11.52 4.33 -19.04
CA ARG A 37 10.56 3.32 -19.50
C ARG A 37 10.91 2.81 -20.89
N ASN A 38 11.13 3.71 -21.84
CA ASN A 38 11.46 3.34 -23.21
C ASN A 38 12.76 2.54 -23.27
N LYS A 39 13.78 2.97 -22.54
CA LYS A 39 15.02 2.24 -22.44
C LYS A 39 14.88 0.83 -21.84
N ILE A 40 14.03 0.67 -20.80
CA ILE A 40 13.74 -0.66 -20.23
C ILE A 40 13.01 -1.56 -21.24
N ILE A 41 12.08 -1.01 -22.02
CA ILE A 41 11.35 -1.77 -23.05
C ILE A 41 12.31 -2.24 -24.15
N GLU A 42 13.27 -1.41 -24.57
CA GLU A 42 14.21 -1.67 -25.66
C GLU A 42 15.39 -2.54 -25.24
N GLU A 43 16.07 -2.17 -24.13
CA GLU A 43 17.32 -2.79 -23.69
C GLU A 43 17.16 -3.76 -22.50
N LYS A 44 15.96 -3.88 -21.94
CA LYS A 44 15.53 -4.88 -20.94
C LYS A 44 16.50 -5.01 -19.75
N ASP A 45 17.12 -6.18 -19.55
CA ASP A 45 18.01 -6.48 -18.42
C ASP A 45 19.27 -5.59 -18.40
N ASP A 46 19.79 -5.19 -19.57
CA ASP A 46 20.93 -4.26 -19.66
C ASP A 46 20.55 -2.87 -19.12
N ALA A 47 19.36 -2.39 -19.46
CA ALA A 47 18.85 -1.15 -18.91
C ALA A 47 18.62 -1.23 -17.40
N LEU A 48 18.12 -2.36 -16.89
CA LEU A 48 17.96 -2.59 -15.45
C LEU A 48 19.31 -2.51 -14.72
N SER A 49 20.32 -3.20 -15.23
CA SER A 49 21.69 -3.15 -14.69
C SER A 49 22.24 -1.73 -14.69
N PHE A 50 22.05 -0.99 -15.79
CA PHE A 50 22.48 0.40 -15.92
C PHE A 50 21.81 1.31 -14.86
N TYR A 51 20.47 1.24 -14.72
CA TYR A 51 19.77 2.11 -13.76
C TYR A 51 20.02 1.70 -12.31
N THR A 52 20.17 0.41 -12.02
CA THR A 52 20.56 -0.08 -10.70
C THR A 52 21.94 0.44 -10.30
N ALA A 53 22.94 0.39 -11.20
CA ALA A 53 24.25 0.96 -10.97
C ALA A 53 24.16 2.48 -10.74
N LYS A 54 23.34 3.18 -11.53
CA LYS A 54 23.21 4.65 -11.48
C LYS A 54 22.54 5.16 -10.19
N PHE A 55 21.49 4.49 -9.71
CA PHE A 55 20.67 5.01 -8.62
C PHE A 55 20.92 4.31 -7.27
N ASP A 56 21.25 3.02 -7.31
CA ASP A 56 21.51 2.24 -6.09
C ASP A 56 23.00 2.09 -5.80
N ASN A 57 23.90 2.57 -6.70
CA ASN A 57 25.36 2.43 -6.63
C ASN A 57 25.84 0.96 -6.53
N VAL A 58 25.06 0.02 -7.05
CA VAL A 58 25.36 -1.40 -7.03
C VAL A 58 25.44 -1.92 -8.46
N GLN A 59 26.61 -2.45 -8.87
CA GLN A 59 26.69 -3.21 -10.11
C GLN A 59 26.22 -4.62 -9.87
N ILE A 60 25.19 -5.03 -10.60
CA ILE A 60 24.59 -6.35 -10.50
C ILE A 60 24.41 -6.97 -11.88
N ASN A 61 24.82 -8.21 -12.03
CA ASN A 61 24.62 -8.94 -13.27
C ASN A 61 23.16 -9.42 -13.35
N PRO A 62 22.52 -9.43 -14.53
CA PRO A 62 21.16 -9.95 -14.69
C PRO A 62 20.91 -11.34 -14.08
N ALA A 63 21.87 -12.25 -14.19
CA ALA A 63 21.81 -13.57 -13.57
C ALA A 63 21.70 -13.55 -12.03
N GLU A 64 22.06 -12.42 -11.40
CA GLU A 64 22.06 -12.22 -9.95
C GLU A 64 20.89 -11.37 -9.46
N PHE A 65 19.99 -10.92 -10.35
CA PHE A 65 18.80 -10.16 -9.93
C PHE A 65 17.95 -10.97 -8.98
N ALA A 66 17.73 -12.25 -9.26
CA ALA A 66 16.96 -13.12 -8.37
C ALA A 66 17.80 -13.57 -7.17
N ILE A 67 17.20 -13.48 -5.97
CA ILE A 67 17.78 -14.02 -4.73
C ILE A 67 17.77 -15.54 -4.83
N ASN A 68 18.92 -16.15 -4.58
CA ASN A 68 19.10 -17.61 -4.64
C ASN A 68 18.55 -18.31 -3.39
N GLU A 69 18.40 -19.62 -3.46
CA GLU A 69 17.85 -20.44 -2.36
C GLU A 69 18.72 -20.43 -1.10
N LYS A 70 20.06 -20.26 -1.26
CA LYS A 70 20.97 -20.14 -0.11
C LYS A 70 20.70 -18.88 0.69
N ASP A 71 20.48 -17.74 0.01
CA ASP A 71 20.19 -16.46 0.68
C ASP A 71 18.81 -16.49 1.34
N LYS A 72 17.81 -17.12 0.70
CA LYS A 72 16.49 -17.36 1.32
C LYS A 72 16.62 -18.18 2.61
N LYS A 73 17.40 -19.26 2.57
CA LYS A 73 17.67 -20.10 3.75
C LYS A 73 18.40 -19.33 4.84
N ASN A 74 19.46 -18.59 4.49
CA ASN A 74 20.21 -17.77 5.45
C ASN A 74 19.32 -16.77 6.15
N ALA A 75 18.38 -16.14 5.41
CA ALA A 75 17.43 -15.19 5.99
C ALA A 75 16.44 -15.86 6.96
N LEU A 76 16.00 -17.08 6.71
CA LEU A 76 15.17 -17.84 7.65
C LEU A 76 15.96 -18.28 8.88
N ASP A 77 17.20 -18.73 8.71
CA ASP A 77 18.07 -19.17 9.79
C ASP A 77 18.54 -17.99 10.68
N PHE A 78 18.48 -16.77 10.17
CA PHE A 78 18.76 -15.55 10.92
C PHE A 78 17.69 -15.24 11.99
N LEU A 79 16.44 -15.65 11.78
CA LEU A 79 15.36 -15.39 12.72
C LEU A 79 15.50 -16.24 13.98
N SER A 80 15.34 -15.65 15.15
CA SER A 80 15.08 -16.39 16.37
C SER A 80 13.72 -17.10 16.29
N ALA A 81 13.53 -18.14 17.12
CA ALA A 81 12.27 -18.87 17.21
C ALA A 81 11.07 -17.96 17.53
N ASP A 82 11.28 -16.97 18.41
CA ASP A 82 10.23 -16.03 18.80
C ASP A 82 9.88 -15.05 17.66
N GLU A 83 10.86 -14.49 16.96
CA GLU A 83 10.63 -13.61 15.82
C GLU A 83 9.89 -14.34 14.70
N ARG A 84 10.31 -15.58 14.39
CA ARG A 84 9.62 -16.42 13.43
C ARG A 84 8.15 -16.65 13.81
N LYS A 85 7.89 -16.99 15.07
CA LYS A 85 6.53 -17.20 15.60
C LYS A 85 5.68 -15.93 15.50
N ILE A 86 6.27 -14.74 15.73
CA ILE A 86 5.58 -13.46 15.60
C ILE A 86 5.18 -13.23 14.13
N LEU A 87 6.11 -13.43 13.18
CA LEU A 87 5.82 -13.29 11.76
C LEU A 87 4.73 -14.26 11.30
N GLU A 88 4.84 -15.55 11.64
CA GLU A 88 3.83 -16.57 11.27
C GLU A 88 2.45 -16.24 11.86
N LYS A 89 2.38 -15.76 13.12
CA LYS A 89 1.12 -15.32 13.73
C LYS A 89 0.53 -14.10 13.02
N THR A 90 1.37 -13.16 12.61
CA THR A 90 0.95 -11.97 11.87
C THR A 90 0.41 -12.35 10.48
N ILE A 91 1.15 -13.19 9.75
CA ILE A 91 0.75 -13.74 8.45
C ILE A 91 -0.64 -14.39 8.54
N LYS A 92 -0.83 -15.27 9.54
CA LYS A 92 -2.10 -15.93 9.77
C LYS A 92 -3.25 -14.94 10.00
N ARG A 93 -3.04 -13.93 10.86
CA ARG A 93 -4.07 -12.91 11.16
C ARG A 93 -4.48 -12.12 9.92
N VAL A 94 -3.49 -11.69 9.12
CA VAL A 94 -3.74 -10.95 7.89
C VAL A 94 -4.46 -11.84 6.88
N PHE A 95 -4.08 -13.12 6.75
CA PHE A 95 -4.77 -14.07 5.89
C PHE A 95 -6.22 -14.30 6.31
N ASP A 96 -6.46 -14.54 7.60
CA ASP A 96 -7.80 -14.77 8.15
C ASP A 96 -8.73 -13.54 7.91
N TYR A 97 -8.18 -12.33 7.99
CA TYR A 97 -8.90 -11.10 7.69
C TYR A 97 -9.26 -11.00 6.19
N HIS A 98 -8.26 -11.09 5.31
CA HIS A 98 -8.47 -10.91 3.87
C HIS A 98 -9.27 -12.06 3.22
N SER A 99 -9.24 -13.25 3.81
CA SER A 99 -10.06 -14.37 3.36
C SER A 99 -11.58 -14.08 3.43
N LYS A 100 -12.00 -13.17 4.34
CA LYS A 100 -13.40 -12.74 4.47
C LYS A 100 -13.83 -11.72 3.40
N GLN A 101 -12.87 -11.11 2.70
CA GLN A 101 -13.11 -10.08 1.68
C GLN A 101 -13.29 -10.67 0.27
N LYS A 102 -13.18 -12.00 0.12
CA LYS A 102 -13.32 -12.65 -1.19
C LYS A 102 -14.70 -12.39 -1.81
N ILE A 103 -14.68 -11.84 -3.01
CA ILE A 103 -15.88 -11.73 -3.84
C ILE A 103 -16.22 -13.13 -4.36
N LYS A 104 -17.51 -13.48 -4.37
CA LYS A 104 -17.99 -14.77 -4.88
C LYS A 104 -18.45 -14.64 -6.32
N THR A 105 -18.18 -15.68 -7.11
CA THR A 105 -18.83 -15.87 -8.40
C THR A 105 -20.33 -16.01 -8.19
N TRP A 106 -21.13 -15.37 -9.03
CA TRP A 106 -22.60 -15.46 -8.99
C TRP A 106 -23.16 -15.45 -10.41
N PHE A 107 -24.30 -16.10 -10.56
CA PHE A 107 -25.06 -16.15 -11.80
C PHE A 107 -26.55 -15.94 -11.48
N SER A 108 -27.27 -15.34 -12.43
CA SER A 108 -28.72 -15.15 -12.39
C SER A 108 -29.32 -15.71 -13.67
N PHE A 109 -30.44 -16.37 -13.55
CA PHE A 109 -31.20 -17.02 -14.63
C PHE A 109 -32.54 -16.31 -14.82
N ASP A 110 -32.84 -15.90 -16.07
CA ASP A 110 -34.06 -15.14 -16.40
C ASP A 110 -35.19 -16.09 -16.91
N ASN A 111 -35.63 -17.03 -16.06
CA ASN A 111 -36.70 -17.98 -16.43
C ASN A 111 -37.70 -18.32 -15.33
N GLY A 112 -37.70 -17.59 -14.22
CA GLY A 112 -38.79 -17.57 -13.23
C GLY A 112 -39.04 -18.84 -12.41
N GLU A 113 -38.40 -19.97 -12.69
CA GLU A 113 -38.61 -21.23 -11.98
C GLU A 113 -37.29 -21.89 -11.58
N ASN A 114 -37.21 -22.29 -10.28
CA ASN A 114 -36.18 -23.15 -9.65
C ASN A 114 -34.68 -22.81 -9.94
N THR A 115 -34.28 -21.62 -9.61
CA THR A 115 -32.92 -21.12 -9.86
C THR A 115 -31.83 -21.87 -9.08
N GLU A 116 -32.12 -22.44 -7.90
CA GLU A 116 -31.10 -23.07 -7.03
C GLU A 116 -30.46 -24.31 -7.65
N GLU A 117 -31.26 -25.20 -8.26
CA GLU A 117 -30.74 -26.42 -8.90
C GLU A 117 -29.86 -26.12 -10.11
N TYR A 118 -30.23 -25.12 -10.91
CA TYR A 118 -29.45 -24.70 -12.06
C TYR A 118 -28.17 -23.97 -11.66
N GLU A 119 -28.19 -23.21 -10.58
CA GLU A 119 -26.99 -22.58 -10.03
C GLU A 119 -25.97 -23.61 -9.54
N GLU A 120 -26.41 -24.69 -8.88
CA GLU A 120 -25.51 -25.76 -8.45
C GLU A 120 -24.90 -26.50 -9.64
N ASN A 121 -25.71 -26.88 -10.61
CA ASN A 121 -25.26 -27.56 -11.83
C ASN A 121 -24.25 -26.70 -12.62
N PHE A 122 -24.50 -25.39 -12.74
CA PHE A 122 -23.59 -24.47 -13.39
C PHE A 122 -22.27 -24.27 -12.62
N LYS A 123 -22.35 -24.15 -11.28
CA LYS A 123 -21.18 -24.08 -10.40
C LYS A 123 -20.31 -25.34 -10.49
N GLU A 124 -20.90 -26.52 -10.61
CA GLU A 124 -20.18 -27.77 -10.81
C GLU A 124 -19.52 -27.84 -12.19
N HIS A 125 -20.21 -27.40 -13.24
CA HIS A 125 -19.66 -27.32 -14.59
C HIS A 125 -18.47 -26.38 -14.69
N VAL A 126 -18.55 -25.18 -14.11
CA VAL A 126 -17.45 -24.21 -14.05
C VAL A 126 -16.26 -24.77 -13.25
N LYS A 127 -16.50 -25.50 -12.15
CA LYS A 127 -15.43 -26.14 -11.35
C LYS A 127 -14.71 -27.27 -12.09
N SER A 128 -15.39 -27.99 -12.97
CA SER A 128 -14.83 -29.09 -13.76
C SER A 128 -13.97 -28.64 -14.96
N ASN A 129 -13.65 -27.34 -15.08
CA ASN A 129 -12.89 -26.73 -16.20
C ASN A 129 -13.50 -26.97 -17.58
N GLY A 130 -14.82 -27.14 -17.65
CA GLY A 130 -15.51 -27.32 -18.93
C GLY A 130 -15.20 -28.62 -19.66
N ASN A 131 -14.51 -29.55 -19.03
CA ASN A 131 -14.15 -30.84 -19.65
C ASN A 131 -15.35 -31.78 -19.58
N THR A 132 -16.35 -31.53 -20.42
CA THR A 132 -17.47 -32.45 -20.62
C THR A 132 -17.68 -32.62 -22.11
N ASP A 133 -17.34 -33.80 -22.59
CA ASP A 133 -17.58 -34.26 -23.97
C ASP A 133 -19.08 -34.32 -24.32
N LYS A 134 -19.98 -33.93 -23.40
CA LYS A 134 -21.42 -33.84 -23.61
C LYS A 134 -21.99 -32.77 -22.72
N ILE A 135 -22.18 -31.56 -23.22
CA ILE A 135 -23.13 -30.59 -22.65
C ILE A 135 -24.52 -31.19 -22.90
N ASN A 136 -25.15 -31.75 -21.88
CA ASN A 136 -26.57 -32.06 -21.93
C ASN A 136 -27.33 -30.74 -21.97
N GLU A 137 -27.93 -30.39 -23.11
CA GLU A 137 -28.72 -29.16 -23.32
C GLU A 137 -29.83 -29.02 -22.26
N ASP A 138 -30.30 -30.14 -21.68
CA ASP A 138 -31.30 -30.17 -20.62
C ASP A 138 -30.82 -29.73 -19.22
N ARG A 139 -29.52 -29.49 -19.05
CA ARG A 139 -28.95 -29.05 -17.75
C ARG A 139 -29.08 -27.55 -17.48
N PHE A 140 -29.37 -26.77 -18.51
CA PHE A 140 -29.51 -25.31 -18.38
C PHE A 140 -30.89 -24.91 -18.80
N PRO A 141 -31.56 -24.02 -18.02
CA PRO A 141 -32.89 -23.53 -18.39
C PRO A 141 -32.80 -22.75 -19.71
N PRO A 142 -33.85 -22.81 -20.55
CA PRO A 142 -33.96 -21.90 -21.67
C PRO A 142 -34.09 -20.48 -21.11
N GLY A 143 -33.28 -19.53 -21.63
CA GLY A 143 -33.34 -18.14 -21.19
C GLY A 143 -31.98 -17.45 -21.20
N ILE A 144 -31.93 -16.28 -20.59
CA ILE A 144 -30.72 -15.46 -20.48
C ILE A 144 -30.02 -15.79 -19.17
N ILE A 145 -28.74 -16.11 -19.25
CA ILE A 145 -27.86 -16.28 -18.08
C ILE A 145 -26.98 -15.05 -17.98
N THR A 146 -27.03 -14.35 -16.84
CA THR A 146 -26.14 -13.24 -16.52
C THR A 146 -25.36 -13.57 -15.25
N GLY A 147 -24.14 -13.02 -15.13
CA GLY A 147 -23.37 -13.31 -13.93
C GLY A 147 -21.99 -12.68 -13.94
N GLN A 148 -21.24 -12.97 -12.88
CA GLN A 148 -19.86 -12.54 -12.73
C GLN A 148 -18.99 -13.72 -12.32
N LEU A 149 -18.05 -14.10 -13.18
CA LEU A 149 -17.03 -15.09 -12.89
C LEU A 149 -15.83 -14.39 -12.23
N ILE A 150 -15.56 -14.73 -10.98
CA ILE A 150 -14.41 -14.22 -10.23
C ILE A 150 -13.27 -15.21 -10.33
N ALA A 151 -12.15 -14.78 -10.93
CA ALA A 151 -10.91 -15.54 -11.04
C ALA A 151 -9.73 -14.78 -10.44
N PRO A 152 -8.77 -15.46 -9.82
CA PRO A 152 -7.56 -14.80 -9.34
C PRO A 152 -6.69 -14.36 -10.52
N LEU A 153 -5.91 -13.28 -10.32
CA LEU A 153 -4.85 -12.90 -11.23
C LEU A 153 -3.79 -14.01 -11.29
N GLN A 154 -3.08 -14.11 -12.42
CA GLN A 154 -2.02 -15.11 -12.54
C GLN A 154 -0.76 -14.69 -11.81
N ARG A 155 -0.29 -13.44 -12.01
CA ARG A 155 0.94 -12.91 -11.44
C ARG A 155 0.72 -11.55 -10.80
N VAL A 156 1.32 -11.34 -9.64
CA VAL A 156 1.34 -10.03 -8.98
C VAL A 156 2.77 -9.65 -8.61
N GLY A 157 3.18 -8.45 -9.00
CA GLY A 157 4.44 -7.85 -8.61
C GLY A 157 4.28 -7.04 -7.33
N ILE A 158 5.17 -7.26 -6.36
CA ILE A 158 5.16 -6.62 -5.06
C ILE A 158 6.38 -5.73 -4.95
N TYR A 159 6.18 -4.42 -4.86
CA TYR A 159 7.26 -3.48 -4.57
C TYR A 159 7.42 -3.31 -3.07
N VAL A 160 8.61 -3.62 -2.56
CA VAL A 160 8.99 -3.41 -1.16
C VAL A 160 10.10 -2.37 -1.12
N PRO A 161 9.86 -1.19 -0.51
CA PRO A 161 10.88 -0.17 -0.46
C PRO A 161 12.10 -0.64 0.34
N GLY A 162 13.29 -0.26 -0.14
CA GLY A 162 14.52 -0.34 0.61
C GLY A 162 14.82 0.97 1.32
N GLY A 163 15.94 1.05 2.04
CA GLY A 163 16.43 2.28 2.64
C GLY A 163 16.56 2.22 4.16
N LYS A 164 16.29 3.33 4.85
CA LYS A 164 16.61 3.53 6.27
C LYS A 164 15.82 2.65 7.25
N ALA A 165 14.75 1.98 6.83
CA ALA A 165 13.94 1.10 7.67
C ALA A 165 13.68 -0.25 6.99
N SER A 166 13.55 -1.30 7.81
CA SER A 166 13.12 -2.63 7.38
C SER A 166 11.60 -2.70 7.40
N TYR A 167 11.01 -3.15 6.31
CA TYR A 167 9.54 -3.24 6.21
C TYR A 167 9.04 -4.68 5.97
N PRO A 168 9.28 -5.63 6.89
CA PRO A 168 8.66 -6.96 6.79
C PRO A 168 7.14 -6.89 6.81
N SER A 169 6.56 -5.85 7.45
CA SER A 169 5.13 -5.55 7.41
C SER A 169 4.63 -5.27 6.00
N SER A 170 5.36 -4.48 5.19
CA SER A 170 4.99 -4.21 3.80
C SER A 170 4.97 -5.49 2.96
N VAL A 171 5.90 -6.42 3.22
CA VAL A 171 5.88 -7.73 2.58
C VAL A 171 4.58 -8.47 2.91
N ILE A 172 4.25 -8.60 4.19
CA ILE A 172 3.07 -9.33 4.66
C ILE A 172 1.79 -8.69 4.12
N MET A 173 1.66 -7.36 4.25
CA MET A 173 0.45 -6.63 3.89
C MET A 173 0.17 -6.57 2.38
N ASN A 174 1.17 -6.77 1.54
CA ASN A 174 0.99 -6.84 0.08
C ASN A 174 0.90 -8.29 -0.42
N THR A 175 1.65 -9.22 0.18
CA THR A 175 1.70 -10.63 -0.27
C THR A 175 0.45 -11.41 0.16
N ILE A 176 0.06 -11.27 1.42
CA ILE A 176 -1.01 -12.11 1.99
C ILE A 176 -2.39 -11.83 1.39
N PRO A 177 -2.81 -10.59 1.11
CA PRO A 177 -4.04 -10.33 0.36
C PRO A 177 -4.05 -11.00 -1.02
N ALA A 178 -2.93 -10.96 -1.74
CA ALA A 178 -2.80 -11.63 -3.04
C ALA A 178 -2.92 -13.16 -2.91
N LYS A 179 -2.26 -13.76 -1.89
CA LYS A 179 -2.43 -15.20 -1.57
C LYS A 179 -3.87 -15.54 -1.18
N ALA A 180 -4.51 -14.72 -0.35
CA ALA A 180 -5.90 -14.91 0.03
C ALA A 180 -6.84 -14.83 -1.18
N ALA A 181 -6.55 -13.95 -2.16
CA ALA A 181 -7.28 -13.86 -3.43
C ALA A 181 -7.06 -15.08 -4.35
N GLY A 182 -6.01 -15.87 -4.11
CA GLY A 182 -5.69 -17.07 -4.90
C GLY A 182 -4.69 -16.84 -6.05
N VAL A 183 -3.94 -15.72 -6.00
CA VAL A 183 -2.88 -15.44 -6.99
C VAL A 183 -1.86 -16.57 -7.01
N LYS A 184 -1.47 -17.01 -8.22
CA LYS A 184 -0.61 -18.19 -8.39
C LYS A 184 0.86 -17.87 -8.21
N GLU A 185 1.33 -16.78 -8.80
CA GLU A 185 2.74 -16.38 -8.81
C GLU A 185 2.92 -14.98 -8.20
N LEU A 186 3.81 -14.86 -7.23
CA LEU A 186 4.12 -13.61 -6.55
C LEU A 186 5.59 -13.26 -6.73
N PHE A 187 5.85 -12.13 -7.37
CA PHE A 187 7.19 -11.62 -7.60
C PHE A 187 7.42 -10.38 -6.73
N MET A 188 8.46 -10.39 -5.93
CA MET A 188 8.85 -9.25 -5.11
C MET A 188 10.07 -8.57 -5.69
N VAL A 189 10.05 -7.25 -5.76
CA VAL A 189 11.22 -6.41 -6.06
C VAL A 189 11.54 -5.55 -4.84
N THR A 190 12.83 -5.42 -4.54
CA THR A 190 13.33 -4.56 -3.45
C THR A 190 14.71 -4.03 -3.84
N PRO A 191 15.05 -2.76 -3.53
CA PRO A 191 16.35 -2.20 -3.86
C PRO A 191 17.51 -3.07 -3.39
N PRO A 192 18.58 -3.21 -4.18
CA PRO A 192 19.75 -3.91 -3.76
C PRO A 192 20.43 -3.13 -2.61
N SER A 193 21.06 -3.85 -1.71
CA SER A 193 21.90 -3.30 -0.65
C SER A 193 23.11 -4.20 -0.45
N ASP A 194 24.19 -3.67 0.11
CA ASP A 194 25.41 -4.44 0.42
C ASP A 194 25.13 -5.60 1.37
N LYS A 195 24.11 -5.46 2.20
CA LYS A 195 23.58 -6.53 3.05
C LYS A 195 22.09 -6.68 2.81
N LEU A 196 21.68 -7.87 2.34
CA LEU A 196 20.27 -8.23 2.24
C LEU A 196 19.60 -8.06 3.60
N ASN A 197 18.45 -7.42 3.62
CA ASN A 197 17.67 -7.33 4.86
C ASN A 197 17.02 -8.68 5.16
N ASN A 198 17.63 -9.42 6.08
CA ASN A 198 17.18 -10.77 6.41
C ASN A 198 15.72 -10.82 6.89
N TYR A 199 15.22 -9.81 7.61
CA TYR A 199 13.82 -9.78 8.03
C TYR A 199 12.85 -9.65 6.85
N VAL A 200 13.20 -8.82 5.84
CA VAL A 200 12.38 -8.64 4.63
C VAL A 200 12.35 -9.93 3.81
N ILE A 201 13.52 -10.54 3.60
CA ILE A 201 13.63 -11.79 2.83
C ILE A 201 12.94 -12.94 3.55
N ALA A 202 13.16 -13.09 4.87
CA ALA A 202 12.49 -14.12 5.67
C ALA A 202 10.96 -13.95 5.65
N ALA A 203 10.45 -12.72 5.78
CA ALA A 203 9.02 -12.45 5.65
C ALA A 203 8.50 -12.85 4.26
N ALA A 204 9.22 -12.53 3.18
CA ALA A 204 8.84 -12.89 1.82
C ALA A 204 8.78 -14.43 1.65
N VAL A 205 9.77 -15.15 2.16
CA VAL A 205 9.79 -16.61 2.12
C VAL A 205 8.64 -17.21 2.93
N LEU A 206 8.40 -16.73 4.16
CA LEU A 206 7.31 -17.19 5.01
C LEU A 206 5.93 -16.88 4.41
N CYS A 207 5.79 -15.77 3.69
CA CYS A 207 4.57 -15.42 2.95
C CYS A 207 4.39 -16.25 1.64
N GLY A 208 5.42 -16.99 1.21
CA GLY A 208 5.38 -17.81 0.01
C GLY A 208 5.50 -16.96 -1.27
N VAL A 209 6.38 -15.96 -1.27
CA VAL A 209 6.79 -15.26 -2.49
C VAL A 209 7.64 -16.19 -3.35
N ASP A 210 7.29 -16.32 -4.64
CA ASP A 210 7.93 -17.27 -5.55
C ASP A 210 9.31 -16.79 -6.00
N LYS A 211 9.41 -15.51 -6.39
CA LYS A 211 10.67 -14.89 -6.83
C LYS A 211 10.91 -13.56 -6.12
N ILE A 212 12.13 -13.33 -5.69
CA ILE A 212 12.57 -12.11 -5.04
C ILE A 212 13.71 -11.53 -5.84
N TYR A 213 13.55 -10.31 -6.36
CA TYR A 213 14.54 -9.63 -7.17
C TYR A 213 15.15 -8.43 -6.44
N ARG A 214 16.47 -8.29 -6.54
CA ARG A 214 17.24 -7.16 -5.98
C ARG A 214 17.28 -5.99 -6.94
N ILE A 215 16.12 -5.41 -7.19
CA ILE A 215 15.94 -4.26 -8.07
C ILE A 215 14.96 -3.31 -7.41
N GLY A 216 15.31 -2.04 -7.33
CA GLY A 216 14.50 -0.98 -6.72
C GLY A 216 14.08 0.08 -7.71
N GLY A 217 13.55 1.17 -7.19
CA GLY A 217 13.21 2.36 -7.97
C GLY A 217 12.14 2.17 -9.05
N PRO A 218 11.94 3.21 -9.88
CA PRO A 218 10.97 3.18 -10.98
C PRO A 218 11.32 2.14 -12.06
N GLN A 219 12.62 1.82 -12.25
CA GLN A 219 13.05 0.79 -13.18
C GLN A 219 12.47 -0.58 -12.85
N ALA A 220 12.31 -0.91 -11.56
CA ALA A 220 11.69 -2.16 -11.13
C ALA A 220 10.19 -2.20 -11.49
N ILE A 221 9.49 -1.07 -11.42
CA ILE A 221 8.08 -0.96 -11.83
C ILE A 221 7.94 -1.22 -13.33
N PHE A 222 8.79 -0.62 -14.16
CA PHE A 222 8.76 -0.83 -15.61
C PHE A 222 9.14 -2.28 -15.98
N ALA A 223 10.10 -2.89 -15.27
CA ALA A 223 10.44 -4.30 -15.46
C ALA A 223 9.27 -5.24 -15.13
N LEU A 224 8.55 -5.00 -14.03
CA LEU A 224 7.36 -5.76 -13.69
C LEU A 224 6.23 -5.56 -14.68
N ALA A 225 6.06 -4.34 -15.23
CA ALA A 225 5.00 -4.03 -16.17
C ALA A 225 5.23 -4.67 -17.55
N TYR A 226 6.44 -4.52 -18.10
CA TYR A 226 6.73 -4.89 -19.50
C TYR A 226 7.52 -6.18 -19.67
N GLY A 227 8.07 -6.70 -18.58
CA GLY A 227 8.96 -7.88 -18.60
C GLY A 227 10.34 -7.58 -19.16
N THR A 228 11.29 -8.43 -18.79
CA THR A 228 12.66 -8.49 -19.33
C THR A 228 13.03 -9.93 -19.62
N GLU A 229 14.30 -10.23 -19.92
CA GLU A 229 14.76 -11.61 -20.09
C GLU A 229 14.65 -12.42 -18.80
N THR A 230 14.94 -11.77 -17.65
CA THR A 230 14.96 -12.45 -16.33
C THR A 230 13.68 -12.26 -15.53
N ILE A 231 12.93 -11.19 -15.77
CA ILE A 231 11.73 -10.81 -15.03
C ILE A 231 10.52 -10.90 -15.93
N SER A 232 9.60 -11.83 -15.62
CA SER A 232 8.33 -11.94 -16.36
C SER A 232 7.40 -10.78 -15.99
N ALA A 233 6.66 -10.26 -16.98
CA ALA A 233 5.60 -9.27 -16.74
C ALA A 233 4.51 -9.81 -15.82
N VAL A 234 3.86 -8.91 -15.08
CA VAL A 234 2.81 -9.22 -14.12
C VAL A 234 1.49 -8.58 -14.50
N ASP A 235 0.38 -9.06 -13.93
CA ASP A 235 -0.97 -8.55 -14.20
C ASP A 235 -1.30 -7.33 -13.31
N LYS A 236 -0.65 -7.25 -12.13
CA LYS A 236 -0.86 -6.15 -11.18
C LYS A 236 0.41 -5.87 -10.38
N ILE A 237 0.67 -4.59 -10.11
CA ILE A 237 1.78 -4.14 -9.27
C ILE A 237 1.23 -3.51 -8.00
N VAL A 238 1.66 -4.01 -6.84
CA VAL A 238 1.23 -3.52 -5.52
C VAL A 238 2.43 -3.11 -4.67
N GLY A 239 2.19 -2.30 -3.66
CA GLY A 239 3.19 -1.88 -2.70
C GLY A 239 3.51 -0.39 -2.75
N PRO A 240 3.91 0.19 -1.58
CA PRO A 240 4.25 1.59 -1.45
C PRO A 240 5.63 1.89 -2.01
N GLY A 241 5.86 3.10 -2.45
CA GLY A 241 7.15 3.57 -2.91
C GLY A 241 7.27 5.10 -2.83
N ASN A 242 8.46 5.62 -3.08
CA ASN A 242 8.68 7.07 -3.14
C ASN A 242 7.99 7.69 -4.38
N ILE A 243 8.07 9.01 -4.50
CA ILE A 243 7.41 9.75 -5.59
C ILE A 243 7.78 9.24 -7.00
N TYR A 244 9.02 8.77 -7.22
CA TYR A 244 9.45 8.22 -8.51
C TYR A 244 8.75 6.88 -8.80
N VAL A 245 8.65 6.01 -7.80
CA VAL A 245 7.94 4.72 -7.88
C VAL A 245 6.45 4.95 -8.07
N ALA A 246 5.84 5.87 -7.31
CA ALA A 246 4.43 6.23 -7.44
C ALA A 246 4.11 6.80 -8.83
N THR A 247 4.99 7.66 -9.37
CA THR A 247 4.85 8.21 -10.72
C THR A 247 5.01 7.12 -11.79
N ALA A 248 5.97 6.20 -11.62
CA ALA A 248 6.14 5.06 -12.54
C ALA A 248 4.91 4.14 -12.52
N LYS A 249 4.34 3.83 -11.35
CA LYS A 249 3.07 3.08 -11.23
C LYS A 249 1.93 3.79 -11.97
N LYS A 250 1.80 5.10 -11.82
CA LYS A 250 0.81 5.89 -12.58
C LYS A 250 1.01 5.79 -14.09
N MET A 251 2.26 5.78 -14.56
CA MET A 251 2.59 5.72 -15.99
C MET A 251 2.29 4.36 -16.64
N VAL A 252 2.33 3.28 -15.88
CA VAL A 252 2.05 1.92 -16.37
C VAL A 252 0.59 1.52 -16.16
N TYR A 253 -0.20 2.34 -15.46
CA TYR A 253 -1.63 2.06 -15.25
C TYR A 253 -2.38 2.13 -16.58
N GLY A 254 -3.03 1.03 -16.91
CA GLY A 254 -3.67 0.81 -18.21
C GLY A 254 -2.96 -0.31 -19.01
N ASP A 255 -1.62 -0.41 -18.91
CA ASP A 255 -0.85 -1.52 -19.46
C ASP A 255 -0.81 -2.68 -18.43
N VAL A 256 -0.68 -2.35 -17.16
CA VAL A 256 -0.75 -3.25 -16.00
C VAL A 256 -1.60 -2.60 -14.92
N ASP A 257 -2.36 -3.39 -14.15
CA ASP A 257 -3.13 -2.85 -13.02
C ASP A 257 -2.21 -2.50 -11.82
N ILE A 258 -2.66 -1.57 -10.97
CA ILE A 258 -1.96 -1.17 -9.76
C ILE A 258 -2.90 -1.19 -8.55
N ASP A 259 -2.35 -1.19 -7.34
CA ASP A 259 -3.14 -1.04 -6.10
C ASP A 259 -3.68 0.39 -5.95
N MET A 260 -2.77 1.36 -5.93
CA MET A 260 -3.09 2.78 -5.79
C MET A 260 -1.91 3.66 -6.23
N ILE A 261 -2.20 4.93 -6.49
CA ILE A 261 -1.17 5.97 -6.65
C ILE A 261 -0.97 6.57 -5.26
N ALA A 262 0.03 6.06 -4.53
CA ALA A 262 0.34 6.58 -3.20
C ALA A 262 0.91 8.00 -3.28
N GLY A 263 0.32 8.90 -2.53
CA GLY A 263 0.92 10.19 -2.18
C GLY A 263 1.92 10.05 -1.02
N PRO A 264 2.50 11.14 -0.52
CA PRO A 264 3.15 11.13 0.77
C PRO A 264 2.16 10.66 1.85
N SER A 265 2.62 9.81 2.77
CA SER A 265 1.76 9.26 3.83
C SER A 265 1.14 10.35 4.69
N GLU A 266 -0.14 10.23 4.98
CA GLU A 266 -0.92 11.24 5.70
C GLU A 266 -1.63 10.63 6.91
N ILE A 267 -1.59 11.30 8.08
CA ILE A 267 -2.45 11.02 9.22
C ILE A 267 -3.24 12.26 9.62
N THR A 268 -4.52 12.06 9.90
CA THR A 268 -5.35 13.04 10.56
C THR A 268 -5.89 12.44 11.86
N VAL A 269 -5.57 13.07 13.00
CA VAL A 269 -6.04 12.67 14.32
C VAL A 269 -7.10 13.65 14.77
N ILE A 270 -8.34 13.19 14.95
CA ILE A 270 -9.41 13.98 15.55
C ILE A 270 -9.43 13.69 17.05
N CYS A 271 -9.26 14.74 17.86
CA CYS A 271 -9.29 14.66 19.30
C CYS A 271 -10.41 15.55 19.89
N ASP A 272 -10.97 15.12 21.02
CA ASP A 272 -11.74 15.98 21.91
C ASP A 272 -10.92 16.34 23.17
N GLU A 273 -11.53 17.03 24.12
CA GLU A 273 -10.90 17.45 25.38
C GLU A 273 -10.51 16.27 26.31
N PHE A 274 -11.00 15.05 26.05
CA PHE A 274 -10.68 13.84 26.83
C PHE A 274 -9.45 13.08 26.30
N ALA A 275 -8.96 13.44 25.12
CA ALA A 275 -7.79 12.79 24.55
C ALA A 275 -6.52 13.05 25.36
N ASN A 276 -5.67 12.03 25.48
CA ASN A 276 -4.36 12.19 26.11
C ASN A 276 -3.39 12.88 25.13
N PRO A 277 -2.85 14.08 25.47
CA PRO A 277 -2.02 14.84 24.56
C PRO A 277 -0.68 14.16 24.22
N GLU A 278 -0.12 13.35 25.11
CA GLU A 278 1.14 12.62 24.86
C GLU A 278 0.91 11.51 23.84
N LYS A 279 -0.22 10.78 23.91
CA LYS A 279 -0.59 9.77 22.91
C LYS A 279 -0.86 10.41 21.54
N ALA A 280 -1.68 11.46 21.49
CA ALA A 280 -1.92 12.18 20.23
C ALA A 280 -0.61 12.70 19.59
N ALA A 281 0.35 13.16 20.40
CA ALA A 281 1.66 13.55 19.92
C ALA A 281 2.44 12.37 19.33
N ILE A 282 2.39 11.18 19.96
CA ILE A 282 3.03 9.95 19.46
C ILE A 282 2.41 9.54 18.12
N ASP A 283 1.08 9.59 17.98
CA ASP A 283 0.39 9.23 16.74
C ASP A 283 0.78 10.18 15.58
N LEU A 284 0.88 11.48 15.83
CA LEU A 284 1.39 12.44 14.85
C LEU A 284 2.85 12.17 14.47
N MET A 285 3.70 11.81 15.46
CA MET A 285 5.12 11.48 15.24
C MET A 285 5.28 10.17 14.47
N SER A 286 4.43 9.17 14.72
CA SER A 286 4.49 7.88 14.06
C SER A 286 4.39 7.98 12.53
N GLN A 287 3.62 8.96 12.04
CA GLN A 287 3.53 9.26 10.62
C GLN A 287 4.67 10.15 10.15
N ALA A 288 5.04 11.16 10.94
CA ALA A 288 6.07 12.13 10.59
C ALA A 288 7.47 11.48 10.44
N GLU A 289 7.74 10.37 11.12
CA GLU A 289 9.02 9.66 11.03
C GLU A 289 9.24 8.93 9.71
N HIS A 290 8.19 8.66 8.94
CA HIS A 290 8.28 7.90 7.70
C HIS A 290 9.06 8.63 6.61
N ASP A 291 8.77 9.93 6.40
CA ASP A 291 9.35 10.73 5.32
C ASP A 291 9.25 12.23 5.63
N GLU A 292 10.18 13.03 5.12
CA GLU A 292 10.16 14.49 5.24
C GLU A 292 8.91 15.13 4.61
N MET A 293 8.28 14.45 3.64
CA MET A 293 7.05 14.88 2.97
C MET A 293 5.78 14.39 3.68
N ALA A 294 5.88 13.53 4.70
CA ALA A 294 4.74 13.03 5.45
C ALA A 294 3.93 14.17 6.07
N VAL A 295 2.61 13.95 6.19
CA VAL A 295 1.66 14.95 6.66
C VAL A 295 0.99 14.47 7.93
N SER A 296 1.09 15.27 9.00
CA SER A 296 0.44 14.99 10.28
C SER A 296 -0.48 16.15 10.65
N THR A 297 -1.78 15.88 10.77
CA THR A 297 -2.80 16.87 11.08
C THR A 297 -3.52 16.51 12.37
N LEU A 298 -3.52 17.40 13.36
CA LEU A 298 -4.39 17.35 14.54
C LEU A 298 -5.60 18.24 14.31
N ILE A 299 -6.80 17.73 14.51
CA ILE A 299 -8.04 18.50 14.51
C ILE A 299 -8.74 18.33 15.85
N THR A 300 -9.05 19.42 16.56
CA THR A 300 -9.66 19.35 17.88
C THR A 300 -10.51 20.58 18.17
N ASN A 301 -11.50 20.42 19.04
CA ASN A 301 -12.30 21.49 19.59
C ASN A 301 -11.72 22.08 20.90
N SER A 302 -10.55 21.60 21.34
CA SER A 302 -9.90 22.05 22.58
C SER A 302 -8.58 22.75 22.29
N PHE A 303 -8.52 24.07 22.59
CA PHE A 303 -7.27 24.84 22.50
C PHE A 303 -6.21 24.34 23.49
N ASP A 304 -6.63 23.99 24.71
CA ASP A 304 -5.72 23.48 25.74
C ASP A 304 -5.05 22.16 25.29
N LEU A 305 -5.79 21.29 24.56
CA LEU A 305 -5.23 20.08 24.01
C LEU A 305 -4.13 20.39 22.98
N ILE A 306 -4.34 21.38 22.10
CA ILE A 306 -3.33 21.81 21.13
C ILE A 306 -2.03 22.22 21.84
N GLU A 307 -2.13 23.08 22.86
CA GLU A 307 -0.95 23.54 23.61
C GLU A 307 -0.23 22.38 24.35
N ASN A 308 -0.99 21.44 24.90
CA ASN A 308 -0.42 20.28 25.56
C ASN A 308 0.20 19.27 24.59
N VAL A 309 -0.36 19.10 23.39
CA VAL A 309 0.26 18.29 22.31
C VAL A 309 1.57 18.93 21.84
N LYS A 310 1.64 20.25 21.66
CA LYS A 310 2.90 20.95 21.33
C LYS A 310 3.98 20.68 22.38
N LYS A 311 3.66 20.83 23.68
CA LYS A 311 4.59 20.53 24.77
C LYS A 311 5.04 19.07 24.78
N SER A 312 4.13 18.13 24.43
CA SER A 312 4.45 16.72 24.34
C SER A 312 5.41 16.43 23.18
N LEU A 313 5.19 17.04 22.00
CA LEU A 313 6.09 16.95 20.86
C LEU A 313 7.48 17.48 21.19
N GLU A 314 7.59 18.66 21.82
CA GLU A 314 8.87 19.24 22.25
C GLU A 314 9.65 18.32 23.21
N LYS A 315 8.96 17.57 24.08
CA LYS A 315 9.55 16.61 25.03
C LYS A 315 9.95 15.30 24.37
N LEU A 316 9.18 14.81 23.38
CA LEU A 316 9.32 13.47 22.81
C LEU A 316 10.28 13.45 21.63
N ILE A 317 10.18 14.39 20.69
CA ILE A 317 10.99 14.40 19.45
C ILE A 317 12.50 14.29 19.71
N PRO A 318 13.10 14.97 20.72
CA PRO A 318 14.54 14.86 20.96
C PRO A 318 15.03 13.46 21.31
N LYS A 319 14.12 12.55 21.72
CA LYS A 319 14.45 11.18 22.15
C LYS A 319 14.43 10.18 21.00
N GLU A 320 13.91 10.58 19.84
CA GLU A 320 13.72 9.71 18.70
C GLU A 320 14.98 9.63 17.82
N ASP A 321 15.30 8.46 17.32
CA ASP A 321 16.43 8.23 16.42
C ASP A 321 16.25 9.01 15.10
N ARG A 322 15.00 9.16 14.63
CA ARG A 322 14.64 9.84 13.38
C ARG A 322 14.20 11.30 13.57
N LYS A 323 14.59 11.94 14.67
CA LYS A 323 14.17 13.31 15.04
C LYS A 323 14.26 14.34 13.92
N LYS A 324 15.31 14.30 13.09
CA LYS A 324 15.47 15.27 11.99
C LYS A 324 14.38 15.14 10.93
N ILE A 325 13.95 13.92 10.62
CA ILE A 325 12.87 13.65 9.66
C ILE A 325 11.55 14.11 10.27
N ILE A 326 11.28 13.75 11.54
CA ILE A 326 10.08 14.16 12.28
C ILE A 326 9.98 15.68 12.32
N GLU A 327 11.05 16.38 12.73
CA GLU A 327 11.09 17.85 12.79
C GLU A 327 10.81 18.48 11.42
N GLN A 328 11.43 17.99 10.37
CA GLN A 328 11.23 18.51 9.01
C GLN A 328 9.80 18.29 8.52
N SER A 329 9.26 17.07 8.68
CA SER A 329 7.89 16.73 8.32
C SER A 329 6.87 17.61 9.07
N LEU A 330 6.95 17.66 10.40
CA LEU A 330 6.02 18.45 11.24
C LEU A 330 6.12 19.95 10.97
N ASN A 331 7.32 20.50 10.73
CA ASN A 331 7.49 21.94 10.46
C ASN A 331 6.99 22.34 9.08
N SER A 332 7.22 21.50 8.07
CA SER A 332 6.83 21.80 6.69
C SER A 332 5.36 21.47 6.40
N ASN A 333 4.89 20.31 6.87
CA ASN A 333 3.61 19.73 6.50
C ASN A 333 2.64 19.51 7.65
N GLY A 334 3.09 19.65 8.92
CA GLY A 334 2.25 19.45 10.08
C GLY A 334 1.23 20.59 10.30
N SER A 335 0.02 20.23 10.69
CA SER A 335 -1.07 21.20 10.96
C SER A 335 -1.77 20.92 12.29
N LEU A 336 -2.17 21.99 12.99
CA LEU A 336 -2.98 21.98 14.21
C LEU A 336 -4.22 22.82 13.92
N VAL A 337 -5.39 22.21 13.94
CA VAL A 337 -6.65 22.85 13.54
C VAL A 337 -7.60 22.90 14.73
N LEU A 338 -7.98 24.11 15.14
CA LEU A 338 -8.97 24.35 16.17
C LEU A 338 -10.35 24.51 15.52
N THR A 339 -11.32 23.78 16.02
CA THR A 339 -12.72 23.78 15.58
C THR A 339 -13.66 24.17 16.72
N GLY A 340 -14.92 24.39 16.41
CA GLY A 340 -15.94 24.66 17.43
C GLY A 340 -16.60 23.39 18.00
N SER A 341 -16.44 22.24 17.33
CA SER A 341 -17.03 20.96 17.76
C SER A 341 -16.40 19.77 17.06
N VAL A 342 -16.55 18.57 17.63
CA VAL A 342 -16.13 17.30 17.01
C VAL A 342 -16.83 17.07 15.65
N ASN A 343 -18.08 17.46 15.47
CA ASN A 343 -18.75 17.34 14.19
C ASN A 343 -18.15 18.24 13.10
N GLU A 344 -17.71 19.45 13.46
CA GLU A 344 -16.96 20.32 12.56
C GLU A 344 -15.57 19.71 12.22
N SER A 345 -14.90 19.12 13.21
CA SER A 345 -13.64 18.39 12.99
C SER A 345 -13.80 17.27 11.97
N ILE A 346 -14.87 16.50 12.08
CA ILE A 346 -15.21 15.42 11.12
C ILE A 346 -15.52 16.00 9.73
N GLY A 347 -16.22 17.12 9.64
CA GLY A 347 -16.47 17.83 8.39
C GLY A 347 -15.16 18.20 7.67
N ILE A 348 -14.21 18.77 8.41
CA ILE A 348 -12.88 19.10 7.88
C ILE A 348 -12.10 17.84 7.48
N ALA A 349 -12.14 16.77 8.26
CA ALA A 349 -11.49 15.51 7.92
C ALA A 349 -12.07 14.90 6.64
N ASN A 350 -13.38 14.95 6.43
CA ASN A 350 -14.03 14.53 5.18
C ASN A 350 -13.57 15.37 3.98
N ASP A 351 -13.34 16.68 4.16
CA ASP A 351 -12.79 17.54 3.10
C ASP A 351 -11.31 17.24 2.80
N LEU A 352 -10.56 16.86 3.84
CA LEU A 352 -9.17 16.42 3.72
C LEU A 352 -9.05 15.08 3.00
N ALA A 353 -9.97 14.15 3.25
CA ALA A 353 -9.91 12.77 2.78
C ALA A 353 -8.53 12.13 3.02
N PRO A 354 -8.07 12.02 4.28
CA PRO A 354 -6.71 11.57 4.59
C PRO A 354 -6.56 10.07 4.34
N GLU A 355 -5.32 9.62 4.09
CA GLU A 355 -4.98 8.20 3.99
C GLU A 355 -5.27 7.46 5.30
N HIS A 356 -4.89 8.03 6.44
CA HIS A 356 -5.18 7.52 7.77
C HIS A 356 -5.99 8.52 8.56
N LEU A 357 -7.13 8.08 9.12
CA LEU A 357 -7.95 8.87 10.04
C LEU A 357 -8.08 8.16 11.37
N GLU A 358 -7.73 8.86 12.44
CA GLU A 358 -7.90 8.41 13.81
C GLU A 358 -8.98 9.23 14.52
N LEU A 359 -9.91 8.54 15.17
CA LEU A 359 -10.92 9.13 16.04
C LEU A 359 -10.54 8.90 17.50
N TYR A 360 -9.72 9.78 18.05
CA TYR A 360 -9.31 9.73 19.46
C TYR A 360 -10.20 10.65 20.30
N ILE A 361 -11.47 10.28 20.39
CA ILE A 361 -12.55 10.98 21.06
C ILE A 361 -13.26 10.04 22.02
N LYS A 362 -14.07 10.58 22.96
CA LYS A 362 -14.75 9.81 23.98
C LYS A 362 -15.67 8.71 23.44
N GLU A 363 -16.47 9.01 22.40
CA GLU A 363 -17.46 8.09 21.82
C GLU A 363 -17.24 7.92 20.30
N PRO A 364 -16.15 7.22 19.87
CA PRO A 364 -15.79 7.16 18.46
C PRO A 364 -16.82 6.42 17.60
N PHE A 365 -17.47 5.36 18.12
CA PHE A 365 -18.43 4.56 17.37
C PHE A 365 -19.72 5.31 17.05
N GLU A 366 -20.14 6.28 17.88
CA GLU A 366 -21.28 7.13 17.60
C GLU A 366 -21.05 8.06 16.41
N LYS A 367 -19.77 8.38 16.13
CA LYS A 367 -19.35 9.31 15.09
C LYS A 367 -18.88 8.62 13.82
N LEU A 368 -18.66 7.31 13.87
CA LEU A 368 -18.08 6.54 12.76
C LEU A 368 -18.86 6.72 11.44
N PHE A 369 -20.21 6.73 11.51
CA PHE A 369 -21.06 6.88 10.33
C PHE A 369 -21.07 8.29 9.72
N LEU A 370 -20.47 9.27 10.37
CA LEU A 370 -20.29 10.62 9.83
C LEU A 370 -19.03 10.71 8.94
N ILE A 371 -18.13 9.72 9.02
CA ILE A 371 -16.94 9.64 8.16
C ILE A 371 -17.40 9.17 6.78
N LYS A 372 -17.01 9.94 5.76
CA LYS A 372 -17.37 9.67 4.35
C LYS A 372 -16.16 9.42 3.47
N ASN A 373 -15.03 10.07 3.79
CA ASN A 373 -13.84 10.12 2.95
C ASN A 373 -12.59 9.93 3.82
N ALA A 374 -12.24 8.68 4.11
CA ALA A 374 -10.99 8.34 4.78
C ALA A 374 -10.61 6.89 4.47
#